data_2d30a0c88505f21172823eea3d425d35
#
_entry.id   2d30a0c88505f21172823eea3d425d35
#
_cell.length_a   1.000
_cell.length_b   1.000
_cell.length_c   1.000
_cell.angle_alpha   90.00
_cell.angle_beta   90.00
_cell.angle_gamma   90.00
#
_symmetry.space_group_name_H-M   'P 1'
#
loop_
_entity.id
_entity.type
_entity.pdbx_description
1 polymer ?
#
loop_
_entity_poly.entity_id
_entity_poly.type
_entity_poly.pdbx_seq_one_letter_code
_entity_poly.pdbx_strand_id
1 'polypeptide(L)'
;MPDEINQPRYWDSIYKEPDEPRWVLGQAAPPLTHWLKSAKRQLGRVAVLGCGYGHDALAFAEHGFDAVGYDFAELAITRGQERVVPLHRGGRLKLVRADFFELPATESGRFDYVYEYTSFVAVAPERRQEYAQMCHAILKPGGMLVGCFYNHGRDGGPPFDARREDVLRVFSPLFEIKKLEVSEHSIERRKGHELWAEFVKK
;
A
#
# COMPACT_ATOMS: atom_id res chain seq x y z
N MET A 1 -9.90 -17.55 -12.79
CA MET A 1 -9.20 -16.24 -12.79
C MET A 1 -9.31 -15.43 -11.49
N PRO A 2 -10.47 -15.20 -10.83
CA PRO A 2 -10.44 -14.54 -9.51
C PRO A 2 -9.60 -15.26 -8.46
N ASP A 3 -9.58 -16.58 -8.47
CA ASP A 3 -8.84 -17.38 -7.49
C ASP A 3 -7.31 -17.36 -7.68
N GLU A 4 -6.82 -17.09 -8.89
CA GLU A 4 -5.38 -17.10 -9.16
C GLU A 4 -4.66 -15.88 -8.59
N ILE A 5 -5.29 -14.69 -8.64
CA ILE A 5 -4.71 -13.45 -8.09
C ILE A 5 -4.58 -13.48 -6.57
N ASN A 6 -5.35 -14.36 -5.90
CA ASN A 6 -5.27 -14.59 -4.46
C ASN A 6 -4.12 -15.55 -4.09
N GLN A 7 -3.33 -16.00 -5.06
CA GLN A 7 -2.22 -16.95 -4.85
C GLN A 7 -0.87 -16.27 -5.08
N PRO A 8 0.10 -16.42 -4.15
CA PRO A 8 1.44 -15.85 -4.30
C PRO A 8 2.10 -16.18 -5.63
N ARG A 9 1.90 -17.43 -6.14
CA ARG A 9 2.49 -17.91 -7.40
C ARG A 9 2.11 -17.05 -8.63
N TYR A 10 0.90 -16.44 -8.64
CA TYR A 10 0.48 -15.55 -9.72
C TYR A 10 1.40 -14.31 -9.77
N TRP A 11 1.62 -13.67 -8.64
CA TRP A 11 2.46 -12.48 -8.54
C TRP A 11 3.94 -12.81 -8.71
N ASP A 12 4.40 -13.92 -8.14
CA ASP A 12 5.78 -14.42 -8.37
C ASP A 12 6.06 -14.66 -9.85
N SER A 13 5.06 -15.15 -10.62
CA SER A 13 5.24 -15.35 -12.07
C SER A 13 5.52 -14.03 -12.80
N ILE A 14 4.86 -12.93 -12.39
CA ILE A 14 5.08 -11.61 -12.98
C ILE A 14 6.46 -11.06 -12.59
N TYR A 15 6.89 -11.27 -11.35
CA TYR A 15 8.23 -10.88 -10.92
C TYR A 15 9.36 -11.73 -11.55
N LYS A 16 9.06 -12.88 -12.16
CA LYS A 16 10.05 -13.70 -12.90
C LYS A 16 10.36 -13.15 -14.29
N GLU A 17 9.44 -12.37 -14.87
CA GLU A 17 9.66 -11.82 -16.20
C GLU A 17 10.92 -10.95 -16.25
N PRO A 18 11.60 -10.86 -17.43
CA PRO A 18 12.81 -10.07 -17.57
C PRO A 18 12.59 -8.59 -17.34
N ASP A 19 11.41 -8.08 -17.74
CA ASP A 19 11.03 -6.70 -17.58
C ASP A 19 10.46 -6.44 -16.19
N GLU A 20 10.83 -5.32 -15.59
CA GLU A 20 10.27 -4.91 -14.31
C GLU A 20 8.75 -4.66 -14.43
N PRO A 21 7.94 -5.17 -13.47
CA PRO A 21 6.51 -4.92 -13.47
C PRO A 21 6.19 -3.41 -13.51
N ARG A 22 5.15 -3.03 -14.24
CA ARG A 22 4.78 -1.61 -14.43
C ARG A 22 4.50 -0.83 -13.16
N TRP A 23 4.20 -1.49 -12.06
CA TRP A 23 4.01 -0.82 -10.76
C TRP A 23 5.32 -0.56 -10.01
N VAL A 24 6.42 -1.17 -10.40
CA VAL A 24 7.75 -0.90 -9.85
C VAL A 24 8.25 0.42 -10.42
N LEU A 25 8.39 1.41 -9.56
CA LEU A 25 8.84 2.76 -9.96
C LEU A 25 10.35 2.94 -9.78
N GLY A 26 11.05 1.99 -9.12
CA GLY A 26 12.46 2.12 -8.77
C GLY A 26 12.75 3.18 -7.69
N GLN A 27 11.72 3.82 -7.18
CA GLN A 27 11.75 4.83 -6.11
C GLN A 27 10.40 4.89 -5.40
N ALA A 28 10.35 5.62 -4.30
CA ALA A 28 9.07 5.88 -3.62
C ALA A 28 8.07 6.60 -4.53
N ALA A 29 6.79 6.31 -4.34
CA ALA A 29 5.71 6.96 -5.07
C ALA A 29 5.74 8.47 -4.84
N PRO A 30 5.65 9.31 -5.91
CA PRO A 30 5.71 10.75 -5.75
C PRO A 30 4.67 11.35 -4.79
N PRO A 31 3.40 10.85 -4.74
CA PRO A 31 2.44 11.32 -3.74
C PRO A 31 2.91 11.08 -2.30
N LEU A 32 3.52 9.91 -2.02
CA LEU A 32 4.10 9.62 -0.71
C LEU A 32 5.25 10.57 -0.40
N THR A 33 6.17 10.76 -1.35
CA THR A 33 7.31 11.68 -1.16
C THR A 33 6.86 13.10 -0.84
N HIS A 34 5.81 13.58 -1.51
CA HIS A 34 5.20 14.87 -1.21
C HIS A 34 4.59 14.88 0.20
N TRP A 35 3.80 13.86 0.55
CA TRP A 35 3.17 13.75 1.86
C TRP A 35 4.19 13.73 3.00
N LEU A 36 5.27 12.97 2.87
CA LEU A 36 6.36 12.90 3.87
C LEU A 36 7.06 14.25 4.09
N LYS A 37 7.15 15.08 3.05
CA LYS A 37 7.79 16.41 3.10
C LYS A 37 6.86 17.54 3.53
N SER A 38 5.55 17.43 3.37
CA SER A 38 4.60 18.52 3.41
C SER A 38 4.23 19.02 4.80
N ALA A 39 4.48 18.28 5.88
CA ALA A 39 4.22 18.70 7.26
C ALA A 39 5.00 17.85 8.26
N LYS A 40 5.22 18.40 9.49
CA LYS A 40 5.67 17.59 10.62
C LYS A 40 4.59 16.55 10.94
N ARG A 41 4.91 15.28 10.78
CA ARG A 41 4.05 14.15 11.12
C ARG A 41 4.46 13.58 12.47
N GLN A 42 3.49 13.08 13.22
CA GLN A 42 3.82 12.24 14.36
C GLN A 42 4.45 10.96 13.83
N LEU A 43 5.69 10.72 14.22
CA LEU A 43 6.38 9.48 13.85
C LEU A 43 5.70 8.28 14.53
N GLY A 44 5.74 7.14 13.89
CA GLY A 44 5.11 5.94 14.40
C GLY A 44 5.46 4.72 13.55
N ARG A 45 4.77 3.64 13.81
CA ARG A 45 4.91 2.39 13.07
C ARG A 45 3.98 2.38 11.87
N VAL A 46 4.49 2.05 10.68
CA VAL A 46 3.71 2.00 9.44
C VAL A 46 3.76 0.60 8.82
N ALA A 47 2.58 0.09 8.42
CA ALA A 47 2.46 -1.07 7.56
C ALA A 47 2.31 -0.62 6.11
N VAL A 48 3.23 -1.02 5.23
CA VAL A 48 3.17 -0.80 3.78
C VAL A 48 2.65 -2.07 3.13
N LEU A 49 1.42 -2.04 2.65
CA LEU A 49 0.72 -3.23 2.12
C LEU A 49 1.03 -3.44 0.63
N GLY A 50 1.28 -4.71 0.24
CA GLY A 50 1.69 -5.04 -1.12
C GLY A 50 2.94 -4.26 -1.51
N CYS A 51 3.96 -4.27 -0.65
CA CYS A 51 5.09 -3.34 -0.73
C CYS A 51 6.02 -3.57 -1.93
N GLY A 52 5.86 -4.66 -2.67
CA GLY A 52 6.76 -5.03 -3.75
C GLY A 52 8.21 -5.08 -3.27
N TYR A 53 9.11 -4.35 -3.93
CA TYR A 53 10.52 -4.25 -3.52
C TYR A 53 10.75 -3.35 -2.28
N GLY A 54 9.73 -2.65 -1.78
CA GLY A 54 9.82 -1.88 -0.53
C GLY A 54 10.33 -0.45 -0.67
N HIS A 55 10.31 0.17 -1.85
CA HIS A 55 10.74 1.56 -2.04
C HIS A 55 9.96 2.55 -1.18
N ASP A 56 8.63 2.37 -1.06
CA ASP A 56 7.81 3.22 -0.19
C ASP A 56 8.11 2.97 1.29
N ALA A 57 8.35 1.71 1.68
CA ALA A 57 8.76 1.37 3.05
C ALA A 57 10.13 1.99 3.40
N LEU A 58 11.07 1.99 2.45
CA LEU A 58 12.36 2.68 2.60
C LEU A 58 12.15 4.18 2.83
N ALA A 59 11.29 4.83 2.03
CA ALA A 59 11.02 6.26 2.17
C ALA A 59 10.43 6.60 3.54
N PHE A 60 9.51 5.80 4.07
CA PHE A 60 9.04 5.97 5.44
C PHE A 60 10.16 5.85 6.47
N ALA A 61 10.99 4.81 6.36
CA ALA A 61 12.10 4.57 7.29
C ALA A 61 13.13 5.72 7.27
N GLU A 62 13.46 6.26 6.10
CA GLU A 62 14.36 7.42 5.95
C GLU A 62 13.79 8.71 6.54
N HIS A 63 12.45 8.79 6.68
CA HIS A 63 11.78 9.88 7.38
C HIS A 63 11.54 9.60 8.87
N GLY A 64 12.15 8.53 9.42
CA GLY A 64 12.14 8.22 10.86
C GLY A 64 11.00 7.34 11.34
N PHE A 65 10.16 6.81 10.47
CA PHE A 65 9.11 5.85 10.83
C PHE A 65 9.69 4.45 11.08
N ASP A 66 9.01 3.65 11.92
CA ASP A 66 9.25 2.20 12.01
C ASP A 66 8.45 1.50 10.91
N ALA A 67 9.09 1.28 9.74
CA ALA A 67 8.43 0.81 8.53
C ALA A 67 8.50 -0.71 8.38
N VAL A 68 7.36 -1.35 8.17
CA VAL A 68 7.26 -2.77 7.83
C VAL A 68 6.51 -2.90 6.51
N GLY A 69 7.22 -3.35 5.47
CA GLY A 69 6.62 -3.70 4.18
C GLY A 69 6.17 -5.16 4.17
N TYR A 70 4.93 -5.41 3.76
CA TYR A 70 4.35 -6.73 3.62
C TYR A 70 4.02 -7.00 2.16
N ASP A 71 4.50 -8.14 1.66
CA ASP A 71 4.10 -8.67 0.35
C ASP A 71 4.08 -10.20 0.44
N PHE A 72 3.13 -10.85 -0.22
CA PHE A 72 3.09 -12.29 -0.19
C PHE A 72 3.88 -12.96 -1.32
N ALA A 73 4.29 -12.18 -2.35
CA ALA A 73 5.19 -12.64 -3.40
C ALA A 73 6.62 -12.78 -2.86
N GLU A 74 7.15 -13.99 -2.92
CA GLU A 74 8.49 -14.30 -2.41
C GLU A 74 9.58 -13.53 -3.15
N LEU A 75 9.47 -13.45 -4.48
CA LEU A 75 10.45 -12.75 -5.30
C LEU A 75 10.45 -11.24 -5.06
N ALA A 76 9.29 -10.64 -4.77
CA ALA A 76 9.23 -9.23 -4.40
C ALA A 76 10.06 -8.96 -3.13
N ILE A 77 9.85 -9.74 -2.09
CA ILE A 77 10.57 -9.61 -0.81
C ILE A 77 12.05 -9.90 -0.97
N THR A 78 12.42 -11.00 -1.65
CA THR A 78 13.83 -11.37 -1.85
C THR A 78 14.58 -10.25 -2.58
N ARG A 79 14.05 -9.77 -3.71
CA ARG A 79 14.67 -8.68 -4.46
C ARG A 79 14.69 -7.35 -3.68
N GLY A 80 13.65 -7.09 -2.87
CA GLY A 80 13.62 -5.93 -1.99
C GLY A 80 14.72 -5.97 -0.91
N GLN A 81 14.92 -7.13 -0.30
CA GLN A 81 15.99 -7.34 0.68
C GLN A 81 17.39 -7.19 0.05
N GLU A 82 17.58 -7.62 -1.18
CA GLU A 82 18.86 -7.50 -1.88
C GLU A 82 19.14 -6.08 -2.39
N ARG A 83 18.12 -5.37 -2.90
CA ARG A 83 18.30 -4.13 -3.66
C ARG A 83 17.94 -2.86 -2.89
N VAL A 84 16.92 -2.94 -2.02
CA VAL A 84 16.35 -1.77 -1.35
C VAL A 84 16.79 -1.65 0.10
N VAL A 85 16.76 -2.74 0.86
CA VAL A 85 17.18 -2.71 2.27
C VAL A 85 18.62 -2.20 2.46
N PRO A 86 19.61 -2.56 1.62
CA PRO A 86 20.97 -2.03 1.73
C PRO A 86 21.10 -0.52 1.51
N LEU A 87 20.10 0.12 0.89
CA LEU A 87 20.08 1.59 0.71
C LEU A 87 19.69 2.34 1.98
N HIS A 88 19.13 1.63 2.95
CA HIS A 88 18.64 2.21 4.20
C HIS A 88 19.76 2.84 5.03
N ARG A 89 19.56 4.10 5.47
CA ARG A 89 20.58 4.90 6.18
C ARG A 89 20.22 5.22 7.64
N GLY A 90 19.00 4.92 8.06
CA GLY A 90 18.52 5.21 9.43
C GLY A 90 17.13 4.62 9.67
N GLY A 91 16.55 4.86 10.86
CA GLY A 91 15.23 4.35 11.20
C GLY A 91 15.16 2.81 11.32
N ARG A 92 13.97 2.27 11.16
CA ARG A 92 13.72 0.83 11.15
C ARG A 92 12.99 0.44 9.88
N LEU A 93 13.56 -0.49 9.13
CA LEU A 93 12.98 -1.03 7.90
C LEU A 93 12.99 -2.55 7.97
N LYS A 94 11.82 -3.15 7.74
CA LYS A 94 11.69 -4.59 7.56
C LYS A 94 10.83 -4.87 6.34
N LEU A 95 11.19 -5.87 5.55
CA LEU A 95 10.36 -6.44 4.51
C LEU A 95 10.02 -7.86 4.92
N VAL A 96 8.73 -8.18 4.95
CA VAL A 96 8.20 -9.44 5.49
C VAL A 96 7.32 -10.10 4.44
N ARG A 97 7.61 -11.37 4.12
CA ARG A 97 6.72 -12.18 3.31
C ARG A 97 5.51 -12.57 4.14
N ALA A 98 4.34 -12.03 3.82
CA ALA A 98 3.08 -12.35 4.47
C ALA A 98 1.89 -11.99 3.58
N ASP A 99 0.81 -12.76 3.70
CA ASP A 99 -0.50 -12.31 3.23
C ASP A 99 -1.03 -11.26 4.19
N PHE A 100 -1.27 -10.04 3.72
CA PHE A 100 -1.76 -8.97 4.57
C PHE A 100 -3.16 -9.27 5.15
N PHE A 101 -3.95 -10.14 4.54
CA PHE A 101 -5.23 -10.56 5.11
C PHE A 101 -5.06 -11.36 6.41
N GLU A 102 -3.89 -11.95 6.65
CA GLU A 102 -3.59 -12.70 7.88
C GLU A 102 -3.02 -11.79 9.00
N LEU A 103 -2.65 -10.55 8.73
CA LEU A 103 -2.06 -9.63 9.70
C LEU A 103 -2.91 -9.37 10.95
N PRO A 104 -4.26 -9.35 10.89
CA PRO A 104 -5.07 -9.17 12.10
C PRO A 104 -4.80 -10.20 13.20
N ALA A 105 -4.36 -11.40 12.84
CA ALA A 105 -4.05 -12.45 13.81
C ALA A 105 -2.80 -12.14 14.67
N THR A 106 -1.85 -11.37 14.14
CA THR A 106 -0.53 -11.13 14.77
C THR A 106 -0.22 -9.65 15.00
N GLU A 107 -0.84 -8.76 14.25
CA GLU A 107 -0.51 -7.33 14.21
C GLU A 107 -1.69 -6.41 14.58
N SER A 108 -2.76 -6.96 15.19
CA SER A 108 -3.95 -6.18 15.59
C SER A 108 -3.58 -4.98 16.48
N GLY A 109 -4.04 -3.78 16.11
CA GLY A 109 -3.84 -2.55 16.88
C GLY A 109 -2.38 -2.11 17.06
N ARG A 110 -1.46 -2.47 16.15
CA ARG A 110 -0.02 -2.23 16.32
C ARG A 110 0.54 -1.10 15.47
N PHE A 111 -0.20 -0.61 14.48
CA PHE A 111 0.28 0.40 13.55
C PHE A 111 -0.37 1.76 13.79
N ASP A 112 0.44 2.81 13.71
CA ASP A 112 -0.02 4.19 13.69
C ASP A 112 -0.52 4.57 12.29
N TYR A 113 0.09 3.95 11.26
CA TYR A 113 -0.25 4.15 9.86
C TYR A 113 -0.35 2.84 9.09
N VAL A 114 -1.27 2.80 8.13
CA VAL A 114 -1.32 1.83 7.04
C VAL A 114 -1.11 2.62 5.75
N TYR A 115 -0.20 2.18 4.89
CA TYR A 115 0.06 2.80 3.61
C TYR A 115 -0.43 1.92 2.46
N GLU A 116 -1.18 2.52 1.57
CA GLU A 116 -1.76 1.94 0.36
C GLU A 116 -1.18 2.59 -0.90
N TYR A 117 -0.59 1.79 -1.77
CA TYR A 117 -0.25 2.20 -3.13
C TYR A 117 -0.30 0.99 -4.06
N THR A 118 -1.36 0.90 -4.86
CA THR A 118 -1.60 -0.17 -5.85
C THR A 118 -1.93 -1.58 -5.31
N SER A 119 -1.96 -1.81 -4.01
CA SER A 119 -2.39 -3.10 -3.46
C SER A 119 -3.91 -3.29 -3.52
N PHE A 120 -4.71 -2.25 -3.22
CA PHE A 120 -6.18 -2.32 -3.27
C PHE A 120 -6.71 -2.67 -4.68
N VAL A 121 -6.05 -2.17 -5.73
CA VAL A 121 -6.45 -2.46 -7.12
C VAL A 121 -5.96 -3.84 -7.59
N ALA A 122 -5.10 -4.49 -6.83
CA ALA A 122 -4.69 -5.87 -7.01
C ALA A 122 -5.64 -6.86 -6.32
N VAL A 123 -6.40 -6.39 -5.32
CA VAL A 123 -7.40 -7.19 -4.58
C VAL A 123 -8.68 -7.33 -5.40
N ALA A 124 -9.18 -8.57 -5.49
CA ALA A 124 -10.46 -8.86 -6.12
C ALA A 124 -11.59 -8.03 -5.50
N PRO A 125 -12.48 -7.42 -6.31
CA PRO A 125 -13.52 -6.51 -5.81
C PRO A 125 -14.38 -7.07 -4.69
N GLU A 126 -14.67 -8.36 -4.69
CA GLU A 126 -15.44 -9.07 -3.66
C GLU A 126 -14.71 -9.13 -2.31
N ARG A 127 -13.39 -9.02 -2.27
CA ARG A 127 -12.58 -9.01 -1.04
C ARG A 127 -12.26 -7.61 -0.51
N ARG A 128 -12.70 -6.55 -1.16
CA ARG A 128 -12.37 -5.18 -0.77
C ARG A 128 -12.92 -4.78 0.60
N GLN A 129 -14.07 -5.35 1.00
CA GLN A 129 -14.60 -5.12 2.33
C GLN A 129 -13.70 -5.78 3.40
N GLU A 130 -13.19 -6.99 3.13
CA GLU A 130 -12.21 -7.68 3.98
C GLU A 130 -10.90 -6.87 4.07
N TYR A 131 -10.45 -6.29 2.95
CA TYR A 131 -9.27 -5.40 2.95
C TYR A 131 -9.44 -4.19 3.88
N ALA A 132 -10.58 -3.51 3.83
CA ALA A 132 -10.83 -2.37 4.71
C ALA A 132 -10.91 -2.80 6.20
N GLN A 133 -11.54 -3.96 6.48
CA GLN A 133 -11.58 -4.54 7.83
C GLN A 133 -10.19 -4.90 8.34
N MET A 134 -9.34 -5.49 7.50
CA MET A 134 -7.96 -5.81 7.82
C MET A 134 -7.17 -4.54 8.16
N CYS A 135 -7.22 -3.50 7.30
CA CYS A 135 -6.58 -2.21 7.57
C CYS A 135 -7.04 -1.61 8.90
N HIS A 136 -8.36 -1.65 9.17
CA HIS A 136 -8.91 -1.17 10.43
C HIS A 136 -8.40 -1.99 11.62
N ALA A 137 -8.35 -3.31 11.51
CA ALA A 137 -7.93 -4.19 12.60
C ALA A 137 -6.48 -3.97 13.04
N ILE A 138 -5.56 -3.77 12.09
CA ILE A 138 -4.12 -3.60 12.40
C ILE A 138 -3.76 -2.19 12.88
N LEU A 139 -4.60 -1.17 12.60
CA LEU A 139 -4.41 0.19 13.08
C LEU A 139 -4.73 0.31 14.57
N LYS A 140 -3.96 1.13 15.28
CA LYS A 140 -4.29 1.61 16.62
C LYS A 140 -5.57 2.46 16.60
N PRO A 141 -6.27 2.63 17.73
CA PRO A 141 -7.33 3.64 17.82
C PRO A 141 -6.80 5.02 17.37
N GLY A 142 -7.52 5.69 16.46
CA GLY A 142 -7.10 6.96 15.88
C GLY A 142 -5.94 6.87 14.87
N GLY A 143 -5.45 5.67 14.58
CA GLY A 143 -4.46 5.45 13.53
C GLY A 143 -5.01 5.77 12.13
N MET A 144 -4.14 5.96 11.16
CA MET A 144 -4.50 6.51 9.85
C MET A 144 -4.13 5.58 8.71
N LEU A 145 -5.05 5.38 7.76
CA LEU A 145 -4.73 4.88 6.44
C LEU A 145 -4.41 6.06 5.53
N VAL A 146 -3.26 6.01 4.87
CA VAL A 146 -2.82 7.00 3.88
C VAL A 146 -2.41 6.30 2.59
N GLY A 147 -2.60 6.93 1.44
CA GLY A 147 -2.17 6.34 0.18
C GLY A 147 -2.93 6.83 -1.04
N CYS A 148 -2.78 6.10 -2.14
CA CYS A 148 -3.44 6.41 -3.40
C CYS A 148 -4.26 5.23 -3.91
N PHE A 149 -5.53 5.48 -4.19
CA PHE A 149 -6.41 4.58 -4.93
C PHE A 149 -6.37 4.89 -6.42
N TYR A 150 -6.12 3.89 -7.26
CA TYR A 150 -5.99 4.08 -8.71
C TYR A 150 -7.36 3.96 -9.42
N ASN A 151 -7.96 5.12 -9.70
CA ASN A 151 -9.23 5.26 -10.40
C ASN A 151 -8.98 5.45 -11.90
N HIS A 152 -8.84 4.36 -12.64
CA HIS A 152 -8.47 4.40 -14.06
C HIS A 152 -9.65 4.25 -15.04
N GLY A 153 -10.86 3.98 -14.54
CA GLY A 153 -12.10 3.94 -15.32
C GLY A 153 -12.23 2.78 -16.32
N ARG A 154 -11.37 1.76 -16.25
CA ARG A 154 -11.42 0.59 -17.15
C ARG A 154 -12.05 -0.59 -16.45
N ASP A 155 -12.73 -1.45 -17.19
CA ASP A 155 -13.26 -2.72 -16.69
C ASP A 155 -12.18 -3.79 -16.63
N GLY A 156 -12.38 -4.79 -15.75
CA GLY A 156 -11.49 -5.92 -15.55
C GLY A 156 -10.33 -5.60 -14.61
N GLY A 157 -9.39 -6.52 -14.50
CA GLY A 157 -8.22 -6.43 -13.62
C GLY A 157 -7.53 -7.76 -13.39
N PRO A 158 -6.42 -7.78 -12.60
CA PRO A 158 -5.76 -6.64 -12.00
C PRO A 158 -4.98 -5.76 -13.00
N PRO A 159 -4.86 -4.45 -12.78
CA PRO A 159 -5.48 -3.70 -11.70
C PRO A 159 -6.98 -3.50 -11.92
N PHE A 160 -7.78 -3.72 -10.88
CA PHE A 160 -9.21 -3.40 -10.88
C PHE A 160 -9.42 -1.92 -10.58
N ASP A 161 -10.41 -1.29 -11.24
CA ASP A 161 -10.69 0.11 -10.98
C ASP A 161 -11.06 0.38 -9.52
N ALA A 162 -10.57 1.50 -8.95
CA ALA A 162 -10.90 1.97 -7.62
C ALA A 162 -11.66 3.29 -7.71
N ARG A 163 -12.93 3.23 -8.15
CA ARG A 163 -13.79 4.41 -8.25
C ARG A 163 -13.98 5.06 -6.89
N ARG A 164 -14.07 6.39 -6.89
CA ARG A 164 -14.24 7.18 -5.66
C ARG A 164 -15.42 6.66 -4.82
N GLU A 165 -16.53 6.36 -5.47
CA GLU A 165 -17.77 5.87 -4.81
C GLU A 165 -17.57 4.51 -4.16
N ASP A 166 -16.82 3.61 -4.82
CA ASP A 166 -16.47 2.29 -4.28
C ASP A 166 -15.54 2.40 -3.07
N VAL A 167 -14.52 3.26 -3.15
CA VAL A 167 -13.63 3.54 -2.03
C VAL A 167 -14.42 4.08 -0.83
N LEU A 168 -15.28 5.07 -1.04
CA LEU A 168 -16.12 5.62 0.01
C LEU A 168 -17.05 4.57 0.61
N ARG A 169 -17.71 3.76 -0.22
CA ARG A 169 -18.62 2.69 0.23
C ARG A 169 -17.92 1.66 1.12
N VAL A 170 -16.68 1.32 0.77
CA VAL A 170 -15.88 0.31 1.49
C VAL A 170 -15.30 0.85 2.80
N PHE A 171 -14.77 2.07 2.79
CA PHE A 171 -14.00 2.58 3.94
C PHE A 171 -14.81 3.45 4.90
N SER A 172 -15.84 4.20 4.44
CA SER A 172 -16.57 5.13 5.30
C SER A 172 -17.30 4.49 6.51
N PRO A 173 -17.72 3.21 6.49
CA PRO A 173 -18.27 2.58 7.69
C PRO A 173 -17.27 2.45 8.84
N LEU A 174 -15.99 2.27 8.53
CA LEU A 174 -14.91 1.98 9.47
C LEU A 174 -14.00 3.18 9.76
N PHE A 175 -13.96 4.14 8.86
CA PHE A 175 -13.03 5.27 8.89
C PHE A 175 -13.75 6.62 8.78
N GLU A 176 -13.21 7.63 9.43
CA GLU A 176 -13.50 9.01 9.14
C GLU A 176 -12.66 9.44 7.92
N ILE A 177 -13.32 9.88 6.86
CA ILE A 177 -12.67 10.31 5.61
C ILE A 177 -12.21 11.75 5.78
N LYS A 178 -10.92 11.98 6.04
CA LYS A 178 -10.34 13.31 6.15
C LYS A 178 -10.02 13.91 4.79
N LYS A 179 -9.55 13.06 3.86
CA LYS A 179 -9.18 13.44 2.50
C LYS A 179 -9.42 12.28 1.54
N LEU A 180 -9.95 12.58 0.37
CA LEU A 180 -10.00 11.69 -0.79
C LEU A 180 -10.10 12.58 -2.04
N GLU A 181 -8.96 12.95 -2.63
CA GLU A 181 -8.88 13.93 -3.71
C GLU A 181 -7.93 13.45 -4.80
N VAL A 182 -8.10 13.95 -6.01
CA VAL A 182 -7.17 13.66 -7.10
C VAL A 182 -5.76 14.15 -6.71
N SER A 183 -4.79 13.26 -6.79
CA SER A 183 -3.39 13.58 -6.48
C SER A 183 -2.79 14.46 -7.57
N GLU A 184 -2.17 15.57 -7.18
CA GLU A 184 -1.41 16.45 -8.07
C GLU A 184 0.02 15.94 -8.33
N HIS A 185 0.46 14.93 -7.55
CA HIS A 185 1.84 14.44 -7.54
C HIS A 185 2.02 13.05 -8.16
N SER A 186 1.03 12.59 -8.92
CA SER A 186 1.08 11.29 -9.60
C SER A 186 2.16 11.24 -10.68
N ILE A 187 2.68 10.04 -10.93
CA ILE A 187 3.50 9.82 -12.14
C ILE A 187 2.69 10.15 -13.40
N GLU A 188 3.35 10.58 -14.48
CA GLU A 188 2.67 11.11 -15.66
C GLU A 188 1.58 10.18 -16.22
N ARG A 189 1.85 8.86 -16.30
CA ARG A 189 0.88 7.87 -16.83
C ARG A 189 -0.34 7.64 -15.94
N ARG A 190 -0.34 8.14 -14.67
CA ARG A 190 -1.45 8.01 -13.71
C ARG A 190 -2.04 9.35 -13.30
N LYS A 191 -1.56 10.44 -13.88
CA LYS A 191 -2.01 11.80 -13.59
C LYS A 191 -3.51 11.93 -13.84
N GLY A 192 -4.22 12.47 -12.85
CA GLY A 192 -5.68 12.58 -12.86
C GLY A 192 -6.43 11.30 -12.48
N HIS A 193 -5.72 10.18 -12.30
CA HIS A 193 -6.29 8.86 -12.02
C HIS A 193 -5.94 8.29 -10.64
N GLU A 194 -5.17 8.98 -9.83
CA GLU A 194 -4.87 8.57 -8.46
C GLU A 194 -5.61 9.47 -7.47
N LEU A 195 -6.33 8.85 -6.55
CA LEU A 195 -7.05 9.54 -5.46
C LEU A 195 -6.19 9.42 -4.20
N TRP A 196 -5.58 10.53 -3.76
CA TRP A 196 -4.90 10.60 -2.48
C TRP A 196 -5.91 10.55 -1.34
N ALA A 197 -5.66 9.67 -0.38
CA ALA A 197 -6.53 9.39 0.74
C ALA A 197 -5.83 9.61 2.08
N GLU A 198 -6.56 10.17 3.04
CA GLU A 198 -6.21 10.20 4.46
C GLU A 198 -7.47 9.82 5.26
N PHE A 199 -7.51 8.62 5.83
CA PHE A 199 -8.64 8.06 6.54
C PHE A 199 -8.24 7.73 7.98
N VAL A 200 -8.97 8.24 8.97
CA VAL A 200 -8.71 7.99 10.39
C VAL A 200 -9.61 6.88 10.89
N LYS A 201 -9.04 5.88 11.56
CA LYS A 201 -9.78 4.79 12.22
C LYS A 201 -10.77 5.37 13.24
N LYS A 202 -12.05 4.96 13.12
CA LYS A 202 -13.12 5.28 14.09
C LYS A 202 -12.99 4.52 15.39
#